data_984102d0f2aa84c61dcdb004934c252b
#
_entry.id   984102d0f2aa84c61dcdb004934c252b
#
_cell.length_a   1.000
_cell.length_b   1.000
_cell.length_c   1.000
_cell.angle_alpha   90.00
_cell.angle_beta   90.00
_cell.angle_gamma   90.00
#
_symmetry.space_group_name_H-M   'P 1'
#
loop_
_entity.id
_entity.type
_entity.pdbx_description
1 polymer ?
#
loop_
_entity_poly.entity_id
_entity_poly.type
_entity_poly.pdbx_seq_one_letter_code
_entity_poly.pdbx_strand_id
1 'polypeptide(L)'
;MPKILDLAVTPDGVNLISVFSEREIRILNLVTNAERVISEEHPITSLSISGDSEFFIVNLNSQEIHMWDVAGKFEKALRYIGHDQHKYVIRSCFGGLNSRFIASGSEDEKVYIWNQRSPQPIEILSGHNMTVNCVSWNPRRPQMLASASDDQTIRIWAPSGSKRTPPPCAAR
;
A
#
# COMPACT_ATOMS: atom_id res chain seq x y z
N MET A 1 -18.20 -7.57 19.13
CA MET A 1 -18.86 -7.24 17.86
C MET A 1 -17.80 -7.14 16.77
N PRO A 2 -18.00 -7.73 15.62
CA PRO A 2 -17.09 -7.55 14.49
C PRO A 2 -17.03 -6.08 14.10
N LYS A 3 -15.83 -5.58 13.82
CA LYS A 3 -15.59 -4.19 13.41
C LYS A 3 -15.12 -4.16 11.97
N ILE A 4 -15.54 -3.15 11.23
CA ILE A 4 -14.87 -2.80 9.96
C ILE A 4 -13.69 -1.91 10.33
N LEU A 5 -12.48 -2.34 9.95
CA LEU A 5 -11.24 -1.66 10.28
C LEU A 5 -10.77 -0.72 9.17
N ASP A 6 -11.00 -1.12 7.94
CA ASP A 6 -10.62 -0.33 6.75
C ASP A 6 -11.54 -0.68 5.59
N LEU A 7 -11.70 0.23 4.65
CA LEU A 7 -12.47 -0.01 3.43
C LEU A 7 -11.94 0.83 2.26
N ALA A 8 -12.09 0.32 1.06
CA ALA A 8 -11.79 1.05 -0.16
C ALA A 8 -12.67 0.59 -1.32
N VAL A 9 -13.01 1.50 -2.21
CA VAL A 9 -13.70 1.22 -3.47
C VAL A 9 -12.67 1.14 -4.58
N THR A 10 -12.77 0.15 -5.47
CA THR A 10 -11.90 0.07 -6.65
C THR A 10 -12.07 1.31 -7.53
N PRO A 11 -11.01 1.82 -8.19
CA PRO A 11 -11.08 3.02 -9.03
C PRO A 11 -12.14 2.97 -10.13
N ASP A 12 -12.48 1.78 -10.64
CA ASP A 12 -13.57 1.55 -11.60
C ASP A 12 -14.98 1.65 -10.98
N GLY A 13 -15.07 1.75 -9.65
CA GLY A 13 -16.35 1.83 -8.92
C GLY A 13 -17.13 0.53 -8.83
N VAL A 14 -16.55 -0.60 -9.24
CA VAL A 14 -17.28 -1.88 -9.34
C VAL A 14 -17.24 -2.68 -8.04
N ASN A 15 -16.15 -2.62 -7.28
CA ASN A 15 -15.99 -3.43 -6.08
C ASN A 15 -15.71 -2.58 -4.83
N LEU A 16 -16.33 -2.95 -3.73
CA LEU A 16 -16.02 -2.47 -2.39
C LEU A 16 -15.22 -3.56 -1.67
N ILE A 17 -14.03 -3.22 -1.21
CA ILE A 17 -13.18 -4.10 -0.41
C ILE A 17 -13.17 -3.58 1.01
N SER A 18 -13.45 -4.43 1.98
CA SER A 18 -13.46 -4.08 3.40
C SER A 18 -12.69 -5.10 4.23
N VAL A 19 -11.96 -4.61 5.23
CA VAL A 19 -11.37 -5.43 6.27
C VAL A 19 -12.40 -5.55 7.38
N PHE A 20 -12.99 -6.73 7.47
CA PHE A 20 -14.02 -7.05 8.43
C PHE A 20 -13.43 -7.92 9.54
N SER A 21 -13.48 -7.44 10.79
CA SER A 21 -12.66 -8.00 11.84
C SER A 21 -11.15 -8.00 11.49
N GLU A 22 -10.31 -8.48 12.37
CA GLU A 22 -8.86 -8.32 12.18
C GLU A 22 -8.24 -9.19 11.08
N ARG A 23 -8.97 -10.22 10.58
CA ARG A 23 -8.40 -11.24 9.68
C ARG A 23 -9.27 -11.57 8.48
N GLU A 24 -10.36 -10.86 8.29
CA GLU A 24 -11.32 -11.17 7.23
C GLU A 24 -11.41 -10.01 6.23
N ILE A 25 -11.28 -10.33 4.96
CA ILE A 25 -11.44 -9.39 3.86
C ILE A 25 -12.72 -9.77 3.12
N ARG A 26 -13.60 -8.80 2.92
CA ARG A 26 -14.81 -8.96 2.12
C ARG A 26 -14.72 -8.10 0.87
N ILE A 27 -14.99 -8.72 -0.25
CA ILE A 27 -15.05 -8.08 -1.56
C ILE A 27 -16.48 -8.18 -2.04
N LEU A 28 -17.16 -7.03 -2.08
CA LEU A 28 -18.54 -6.92 -2.56
C LEU A 28 -18.54 -6.29 -3.96
N ASN A 29 -19.07 -7.01 -4.93
CA ASN A 29 -19.34 -6.45 -6.25
C ASN A 29 -20.60 -5.58 -6.18
N LEU A 30 -20.47 -4.29 -6.40
CA LEU A 30 -21.54 -3.31 -6.26
C LEU A 30 -22.60 -3.38 -7.38
N VAL A 31 -22.29 -4.07 -8.48
CA VAL A 31 -23.22 -4.25 -9.62
C VAL A 31 -24.04 -5.50 -9.46
N THR A 32 -23.41 -6.61 -9.09
CA THR A 32 -24.05 -7.93 -9.01
C THR A 32 -24.49 -8.32 -7.60
N ASN A 33 -24.05 -7.57 -6.58
CA ASN A 33 -24.18 -7.89 -5.16
C ASN A 33 -23.53 -9.24 -4.76
N ALA A 34 -22.64 -9.77 -5.59
CA ALA A 34 -21.88 -10.97 -5.25
C ALA A 34 -20.80 -10.62 -4.22
N GLU A 35 -20.65 -11.45 -3.20
CA GLU A 35 -19.64 -11.29 -2.14
C GLU A 35 -18.62 -12.43 -2.18
N ARG A 36 -17.37 -12.10 -1.98
CA ARG A 36 -16.26 -13.03 -1.77
C ARG A 36 -15.58 -12.72 -0.45
N VAL A 37 -15.24 -13.75 0.30
CA VAL A 37 -14.56 -13.63 1.59
C VAL A 37 -13.19 -14.29 1.50
N ILE A 38 -12.17 -13.61 2.01
CA ILE A 38 -10.80 -14.09 2.16
C ILE A 38 -10.43 -14.00 3.64
N SER A 39 -9.79 -15.04 4.17
CA SER A 39 -9.29 -15.05 5.54
C SER A 39 -7.77 -15.07 5.55
N GLU A 40 -7.18 -14.20 6.37
CA GLU A 40 -5.75 -14.13 6.64
C GLU A 40 -5.39 -14.83 7.94
N GLU A 41 -4.17 -15.34 8.03
CA GLU A 41 -3.67 -16.01 9.25
C GLU A 41 -3.33 -15.00 10.35
N HIS A 42 -2.96 -13.78 9.96
CA HIS A 42 -2.52 -12.71 10.87
C HIS A 42 -3.42 -11.48 10.76
N PRO A 43 -3.47 -10.66 11.83
CA PRO A 43 -4.25 -9.42 11.83
C PRO A 43 -3.81 -8.46 10.73
N ILE A 44 -4.79 -7.93 10.01
CA ILE A 44 -4.64 -6.92 8.96
C ILE A 44 -4.58 -5.54 9.61
N THR A 45 -3.65 -4.73 9.18
CA THR A 45 -3.43 -3.38 9.71
C THR A 45 -3.78 -2.26 8.74
N SER A 46 -3.70 -2.51 7.44
CA SER A 46 -4.08 -1.54 6.42
C SER A 46 -4.45 -2.20 5.10
N LEU A 47 -5.19 -1.47 4.26
CA LEU A 47 -5.66 -1.87 2.94
C LEU A 47 -5.29 -0.79 1.92
N SER A 48 -4.87 -1.19 0.72
CA SER A 48 -4.68 -0.29 -0.42
C SER A 48 -5.03 -1.00 -1.73
N ILE A 49 -5.57 -0.26 -2.70
CA ILE A 49 -6.01 -0.78 -3.99
C ILE A 49 -5.12 -0.25 -5.11
N SER A 50 -4.84 -1.09 -6.11
CA SER A 50 -4.10 -0.70 -7.31
C SER A 50 -4.93 0.24 -8.21
N GLY A 51 -4.24 1.12 -8.93
CA GLY A 51 -4.90 2.11 -9.79
C GLY A 51 -5.62 1.52 -11.01
N ASP A 52 -5.35 0.26 -11.36
CA ASP A 52 -6.02 -0.49 -12.43
C ASP A 52 -7.24 -1.28 -11.97
N SER A 53 -7.56 -1.24 -10.66
CA SER A 53 -8.65 -2.01 -10.04
C SER A 53 -8.47 -3.53 -10.06
N GLU A 54 -7.30 -4.04 -10.44
CA GLU A 54 -7.07 -5.47 -10.57
C GLU A 54 -6.61 -6.12 -9.27
N PHE A 55 -5.88 -5.37 -8.42
CA PHE A 55 -5.24 -5.89 -7.22
C PHE A 55 -5.51 -5.02 -6.00
N PHE A 56 -5.37 -5.62 -4.84
CA PHE A 56 -5.26 -4.91 -3.57
C PHE A 56 -4.18 -5.55 -2.70
N ILE A 57 -3.64 -4.76 -1.79
CA ILE A 57 -2.66 -5.20 -0.80
C ILE A 57 -3.20 -4.97 0.60
N VAL A 58 -2.85 -5.86 1.51
CA VAL A 58 -3.06 -5.72 2.95
C VAL A 58 -1.74 -5.87 3.67
N ASN A 59 -1.48 -4.99 4.63
CA ASN A 59 -0.38 -5.16 5.56
C ASN A 59 -0.83 -6.04 6.72
N LEU A 60 0.03 -6.94 7.14
CA LEU A 60 -0.19 -7.82 8.28
C LEU A 60 0.77 -7.48 9.42
N ASN A 61 0.34 -7.69 10.64
CA ASN A 61 1.22 -7.52 11.81
C ASN A 61 2.31 -8.62 11.92
N SER A 62 2.34 -9.55 10.97
CA SER A 62 3.39 -10.57 10.81
C SER A 62 4.59 -10.11 9.98
N GLN A 63 4.72 -8.83 9.69
CA GLN A 63 5.78 -8.26 8.85
C GLN A 63 5.71 -8.70 7.38
N GLU A 64 4.51 -8.97 6.91
CA GLU A 64 4.24 -9.31 5.52
C GLU A 64 3.22 -8.38 4.91
N ILE A 65 3.36 -8.12 3.63
CA ILE A 65 2.30 -7.51 2.80
C ILE A 65 1.79 -8.60 1.88
N HIS A 66 0.49 -8.82 1.87
CA HIS A 66 -0.16 -9.77 0.99
C HIS A 66 -0.89 -9.04 -0.14
N MET A 67 -0.68 -9.49 -1.36
CA MET A 67 -1.42 -8.99 -2.54
C MET A 67 -2.38 -10.06 -3.05
N TRP A 68 -3.60 -9.62 -3.27
CA TRP A 68 -4.69 -10.41 -3.83
C TRP A 68 -5.22 -9.78 -5.11
N ASP A 69 -5.76 -10.60 -5.99
CA ASP A 69 -6.53 -10.11 -7.12
C ASP A 69 -8.00 -9.92 -6.76
N VAL A 70 -8.60 -8.86 -7.28
CA VAL A 70 -10.01 -8.53 -7.02
C VAL A 70 -10.94 -9.57 -7.65
N ALA A 71 -10.59 -10.11 -8.82
CA ALA A 71 -11.41 -11.06 -9.57
C ALA A 71 -11.44 -12.50 -9.00
N GLY A 72 -10.57 -12.83 -8.03
CA GLY A 72 -10.53 -14.16 -7.40
C GLY A 72 -9.79 -15.24 -8.19
N LYS A 73 -8.81 -14.84 -8.99
CA LYS A 73 -7.97 -15.77 -9.75
C LYS A 73 -6.85 -16.38 -8.92
N PHE A 74 -6.44 -15.68 -7.84
CA PHE A 74 -5.38 -16.17 -6.96
C PHE A 74 -5.95 -17.11 -5.90
N GLU A 75 -5.43 -18.32 -5.83
CA GLU A 75 -5.72 -19.26 -4.74
C GLU A 75 -4.97 -18.88 -3.45
N LYS A 76 -3.84 -18.21 -3.58
CA LYS A 76 -2.99 -17.77 -2.47
C LYS A 76 -2.47 -16.35 -2.74
N ALA A 77 -2.27 -15.59 -1.67
CA ALA A 77 -1.66 -14.27 -1.74
C ALA A 77 -0.23 -14.31 -2.30
N LEU A 78 0.14 -13.29 -3.06
CA LEU A 78 1.54 -12.96 -3.29
C LEU A 78 2.07 -12.22 -2.07
N ARG A 79 3.23 -12.62 -1.57
CA ARG A 79 3.80 -12.14 -0.31
C ARG A 79 5.01 -11.27 -0.56
N TYR A 80 5.11 -10.16 0.18
CA TYR A 80 6.25 -9.25 0.17
C TYR A 80 6.79 -9.14 1.60
N ILE A 81 8.11 -9.30 1.73
CA ILE A 81 8.81 -9.42 3.01
C ILE A 81 10.01 -8.47 3.07
N GLY A 82 10.57 -8.30 4.28
CA GLY A 82 11.83 -7.60 4.51
C GLY A 82 11.69 -6.30 5.30
N HIS A 83 10.50 -5.70 5.39
CA HIS A 83 10.22 -4.58 6.27
C HIS A 83 9.86 -5.06 7.68
N ASP A 84 10.02 -4.20 8.67
CA ASP A 84 9.66 -4.46 10.06
C ASP A 84 8.30 -3.83 10.38
N GLN A 85 7.38 -4.65 10.90
CA GLN A 85 6.08 -4.19 11.39
C GLN A 85 5.61 -5.08 12.55
N HIS A 86 5.69 -4.58 13.77
CA HIS A 86 5.33 -5.30 14.97
C HIS A 86 4.24 -4.60 15.78
N LYS A 87 4.41 -3.30 16.00
CA LYS A 87 3.64 -2.53 16.96
C LYS A 87 2.72 -1.51 16.31
N TYR A 88 3.17 -0.89 15.24
CA TYR A 88 2.49 0.25 14.65
C TYR A 88 1.69 -0.14 13.40
N VAL A 89 0.66 0.64 13.12
CA VAL A 89 -0.05 0.58 11.85
C VAL A 89 0.80 1.29 10.80
N ILE A 90 1.26 0.54 9.82
CA ILE A 90 2.02 1.07 8.69
C ILE A 90 1.15 0.95 7.44
N ARG A 91 1.12 2.03 6.67
CA ARG A 91 0.35 2.08 5.42
C ARG A 91 1.26 1.93 4.23
N SER A 92 0.95 0.93 3.41
CA SER A 92 1.58 0.72 2.12
C SER A 92 0.74 1.28 0.98
N CYS A 93 1.34 1.44 -0.18
CA CYS A 93 0.64 1.88 -1.38
C CYS A 93 1.20 1.22 -2.64
N PHE A 94 0.35 1.13 -3.66
CA PHE A 94 0.81 0.89 -5.02
C PHE A 94 1.39 2.14 -5.65
N GLY A 95 2.29 1.95 -6.61
CA GLY A 95 2.86 3.07 -7.33
C GLY A 95 3.66 2.70 -8.57
N GLY A 96 4.34 3.72 -9.10
CA GLY A 96 5.01 3.61 -10.38
C GLY A 96 4.03 3.61 -11.55
N LEU A 97 4.55 3.32 -12.73
CA LEU A 97 3.73 3.20 -13.93
C LEU A 97 2.90 1.91 -13.85
N ASN A 98 1.58 2.02 -14.04
CA ASN A 98 0.63 0.90 -14.01
C ASN A 98 0.70 0.07 -12.71
N SER A 99 0.86 0.73 -11.57
CA SER A 99 0.87 0.11 -10.25
C SER A 99 1.91 -1.01 -10.06
N ARG A 100 3.01 -1.01 -10.84
CA ARG A 100 4.01 -2.09 -10.86
C ARG A 100 4.86 -2.20 -9.60
N PHE A 101 4.81 -1.21 -8.75
CA PHE A 101 5.57 -1.18 -7.51
C PHE A 101 4.65 -1.10 -6.30
N ILE A 102 5.15 -1.62 -5.20
CA ILE A 102 4.56 -1.49 -3.87
C ILE A 102 5.59 -0.78 -3.00
N ALA A 103 5.15 0.18 -2.21
CA ALA A 103 5.99 0.82 -1.21
C ALA A 103 5.35 0.70 0.17
N SER A 104 6.17 0.56 1.19
CA SER A 104 5.76 0.59 2.60
C SER A 104 6.77 1.33 3.44
N GLY A 105 6.28 1.97 4.49
CA GLY A 105 7.12 2.35 5.61
C GLY A 105 7.57 1.12 6.40
N SER A 106 8.35 1.36 7.46
CA SER A 106 8.89 0.32 8.32
C SER A 106 9.25 0.87 9.69
N GLU A 107 9.20 0.03 10.71
CA GLU A 107 9.60 0.38 12.08
C GLU A 107 11.12 0.57 12.20
N ASP A 108 11.90 0.06 11.25
CA ASP A 108 13.36 0.24 11.16
C ASP A 108 13.79 1.56 10.49
N GLU A 109 12.89 2.57 10.43
CA GLU A 109 13.18 3.94 9.96
C GLU A 109 13.36 4.05 8.43
N LYS A 110 13.06 2.99 7.67
CA LYS A 110 13.26 2.93 6.23
C LYS A 110 11.96 2.88 5.45
N VAL A 111 12.08 3.15 4.15
CA VAL A 111 11.03 2.90 3.17
C VAL A 111 11.46 1.75 2.28
N TYR A 112 10.61 0.77 2.15
CA TYR A 112 10.82 -0.40 1.31
C TYR A 112 10.02 -0.31 0.03
N ILE A 113 10.62 -0.71 -1.07
CA ILE A 113 9.98 -0.73 -2.39
C ILE A 113 10.17 -2.12 -3.01
N TRP A 114 9.06 -2.72 -3.45
CA TRP A 114 9.03 -3.99 -4.16
C TRP A 114 8.53 -3.80 -5.58
N ASN A 115 8.99 -4.68 -6.47
CA ASN A 115 8.30 -4.94 -7.72
C ASN A 115 7.16 -5.94 -7.45
N GLN A 116 6.00 -5.74 -8.05
CA GLN A 116 4.84 -6.65 -7.91
C GLN A 116 5.18 -8.15 -8.13
N ARG A 117 6.24 -8.45 -8.89
CA ARG A 117 6.63 -9.82 -9.25
C ARG A 117 7.71 -10.41 -8.37
N SER A 118 8.18 -9.70 -7.35
CA SER A 118 9.28 -10.14 -6.49
C SER A 118 8.92 -10.01 -5.02
N PRO A 119 9.07 -11.08 -4.22
CA PRO A 119 8.81 -11.03 -2.79
C PRO A 119 9.87 -10.23 -2.02
N GLN A 120 11.05 -10.01 -2.61
CA GLN A 120 12.13 -9.26 -2.00
C GLN A 120 12.11 -7.80 -2.43
N PRO A 121 12.46 -6.85 -1.55
CA PRO A 121 12.55 -5.45 -1.90
C PRO A 121 13.62 -5.22 -2.98
N ILE A 122 13.32 -4.35 -3.92
CA ILE A 122 14.25 -3.92 -4.97
C ILE A 122 15.00 -2.65 -4.58
N GLU A 123 14.46 -1.89 -3.64
CA GLU A 123 15.07 -0.65 -3.15
C GLU A 123 14.70 -0.44 -1.68
N ILE A 124 15.65 0.09 -0.90
CA ILE A 124 15.48 0.44 0.50
C ILE A 124 16.01 1.86 0.70
N LEU A 125 15.12 2.78 1.05
CA LEU A 125 15.45 4.19 1.19
C LEU A 125 15.68 4.53 2.66
N SER A 126 16.87 5.02 2.97
CA SER A 126 17.27 5.43 4.32
C SER A 126 17.31 6.95 4.44
N GLY A 127 16.89 7.47 5.59
CA GLY A 127 16.94 8.91 5.84
C GLY A 127 16.06 9.39 6.99
N HIS A 128 14.97 8.71 7.30
CA HIS A 128 14.22 8.95 8.53
C HIS A 128 15.00 8.44 9.75
N ASN A 129 14.64 8.93 10.93
CA ASN A 129 15.29 8.58 12.20
C ASN A 129 14.31 7.95 13.21
N MET A 130 13.11 7.66 12.78
CA MET A 130 12.07 6.97 13.55
C MET A 130 11.14 6.21 12.58
N THR A 131 10.20 5.45 13.12
CA THR A 131 9.23 4.68 12.36
C THR A 131 8.63 5.47 11.19
N VAL A 132 8.63 4.88 10.01
CA VAL A 132 7.95 5.42 8.84
C VAL A 132 6.55 4.83 8.79
N ASN A 133 5.53 5.66 9.06
CA ASN A 133 4.16 5.21 9.23
C ASN A 133 3.35 5.16 7.95
N CYS A 134 3.68 6.00 7.00
CA CYS A 134 2.89 6.16 5.80
C CYS A 134 3.76 6.50 4.59
N VAL A 135 3.37 5.96 3.46
CA VAL A 135 3.95 6.27 2.15
C VAL A 135 2.84 6.61 1.17
N SER A 136 3.15 7.50 0.22
CA SER A 136 2.23 7.85 -0.84
C SER A 136 2.98 8.08 -2.14
N TRP A 137 2.58 7.38 -3.17
CA TRP A 137 3.18 7.51 -4.49
C TRP A 137 2.52 8.63 -5.29
N ASN A 138 3.31 9.41 -6.01
CA ASN A 138 2.78 10.50 -6.82
C ASN A 138 2.05 9.94 -8.06
N PRO A 139 0.75 10.17 -8.22
CA PRO A 139 -0.02 9.58 -9.32
C PRO A 139 0.32 10.17 -10.69
N ARG A 140 0.92 11.36 -10.73
CA ARG A 140 1.28 12.04 -11.98
C ARG A 140 2.76 11.92 -12.31
N ARG A 141 3.60 11.65 -11.30
CA ARG A 141 5.05 11.49 -11.45
C ARG A 141 5.44 10.12 -10.89
N PRO A 142 5.41 9.07 -11.73
CA PRO A 142 5.61 7.68 -11.27
C PRO A 142 7.00 7.38 -10.72
N GLN A 143 7.89 8.36 -10.73
CA GLN A 143 9.23 8.28 -10.15
C GLN A 143 9.34 8.96 -8.77
N MET A 144 8.24 9.52 -8.25
CA MET A 144 8.24 10.26 -6.99
C MET A 144 7.36 9.57 -5.95
N LEU A 145 7.90 9.50 -4.74
CA LEU A 145 7.26 8.96 -3.57
C LEU A 145 7.43 9.93 -2.40
N ALA A 146 6.44 10.02 -1.54
CA ALA A 146 6.50 10.70 -0.26
C ALA A 146 6.42 9.70 0.88
N SER A 147 7.12 9.96 1.98
CA SER A 147 7.00 9.22 3.23
C SER A 147 6.83 10.17 4.41
N ALA A 148 6.10 9.72 5.42
CA ALA A 148 5.90 10.42 6.69
C ALA A 148 6.35 9.53 7.84
N SER A 149 6.98 10.13 8.84
CA SER A 149 7.60 9.43 9.97
C SER A 149 7.28 10.09 11.31
N ASP A 150 7.42 9.33 12.39
CA ASP A 150 7.37 9.80 13.78
C ASP A 150 8.51 10.78 14.10
N ASP A 151 9.55 10.88 13.25
CA ASP A 151 10.59 11.89 13.32
C ASP A 151 10.09 13.32 13.01
N GLN A 152 8.78 13.49 12.84
CA GLN A 152 8.07 14.74 12.53
C GLN A 152 8.44 15.32 11.15
N THR A 153 9.00 14.52 10.26
CA THR A 153 9.34 14.94 8.91
C THR A 153 8.57 14.21 7.82
N ILE A 154 8.42 14.88 6.69
CA ILE A 154 7.99 14.30 5.43
C ILE A 154 9.19 14.34 4.49
N ARG A 155 9.47 13.22 3.82
CA ARG A 155 10.51 13.14 2.81
C ARG A 155 9.93 12.88 1.43
N ILE A 156 10.53 13.51 0.43
CA ILE A 156 10.20 13.31 -0.97
C ILE A 156 11.38 12.60 -1.62
N TRP A 157 11.10 11.46 -2.19
CA TRP A 157 12.06 10.61 -2.87
C TRP A 157 11.88 10.71 -4.37
N ALA A 158 12.97 10.92 -5.08
CA ALA A 158 12.99 10.99 -6.54
C ALA A 158 14.38 10.59 -7.06
N PRO A 159 14.50 10.11 -8.32
CA PRO A 159 15.81 9.79 -8.91
C PRO A 159 16.76 10.98 -8.88
N SER A 160 18.04 10.72 -8.66
CA SER A 160 19.09 11.73 -8.75
C SER A 160 19.09 12.37 -10.14
N GLY A 161 18.95 13.71 -10.21
CA GLY A 161 18.92 14.45 -11.47
C GLY A 161 17.54 14.90 -11.96
N SER A 162 16.45 14.56 -11.28
CA SER A 162 15.15 15.16 -11.58
C SER A 162 15.17 16.64 -11.18
N LYS A 163 15.22 17.53 -12.18
CA LYS A 163 15.10 18.98 -11.93
C LYS A 163 13.77 19.26 -11.22
N ARG A 164 13.81 19.90 -10.06
CA ARG A 164 12.63 20.49 -9.44
C ARG A 164 12.09 21.56 -10.40
N THR A 165 11.06 21.30 -11.13
CA THR A 165 10.26 22.37 -11.72
C THR A 165 9.49 23.02 -10.57
N PRO A 166 9.70 24.31 -10.26
CA PRO A 166 8.88 24.99 -9.26
C PRO A 166 7.40 24.93 -9.69
N PRO A 167 6.46 24.87 -8.73
CA PRO A 167 5.06 24.95 -9.05
C PRO A 167 4.81 26.28 -9.80
N PRO A 168 3.88 26.34 -10.79
CA PRO A 168 3.52 27.58 -11.41
C PRO A 168 2.99 28.52 -10.33
N CYS A 169 3.56 29.73 -10.25
CA CYS A 169 3.03 30.78 -9.40
C CYS A 169 1.55 30.96 -9.70
N ALA A 170 0.70 30.77 -8.70
CA ALA A 170 -0.68 31.20 -8.78
C ALA A 170 -0.67 32.72 -8.96
N ALA A 171 -1.02 33.20 -10.13
CA ALA A 171 -1.31 34.59 -10.35
C ALA A 171 -2.53 34.97 -9.46
N ARG A 172 -2.34 36.04 -8.70
CA ARG A 172 -3.40 36.67 -7.86
C ARG A 172 -4.52 37.28 -8.71
#